data_df53cabcde4bcff040c5b3007120db9f
#
_entry.id   df53cabcde4bcff040c5b3007120db9f
#
_cell.length_a   1.000
_cell.length_b   1.000
_cell.length_c   1.000
_cell.angle_alpha   90.00
_cell.angle_beta   90.00
_cell.angle_gamma   90.00
#
_symmetry.space_group_name_H-M   'P 1'
#
loop_
_entity.id
_entity.type
_entity.pdbx_description
1 polymer ?
#
loop_
_entity_poly.entity_id
_entity_poly.type
_entity_poly.pdbx_seq_one_letter_code
_entity_poly.pdbx_strand_id
1 'polypeptide(L)'
;MAAVNFKGGDALMARLKEIADKAGQGGTLRVGFLENAKYPDGTPVAMVAASNEFGRPDHNQPPRPFFRRMIEEKQKGWGKSLGNLAVANEYDIDKSLGQMGEGMKGQLQASIQKFDSPPLSPNTVAAKGFAKPLVDTGHMMNSVDYEVDT
;
A
#
# COMPACT_ATOMS: atom_id res chain seq x y z
N MET A 1 36.20 29.54 33.22
CA MET A 1 35.21 28.79 32.46
C MET A 1 34.69 27.65 33.31
N ALA A 2 33.39 27.60 33.52
CA ALA A 2 32.79 26.44 34.15
C ALA A 2 32.74 25.28 33.14
N ALA A 3 33.35 24.14 33.49
CA ALA A 3 33.23 22.94 32.71
C ALA A 3 31.83 22.34 32.93
N VAL A 4 31.02 22.27 31.88
CA VAL A 4 29.73 21.63 31.95
C VAL A 4 30.01 20.08 31.83
N ASN A 5 29.88 19.40 32.95
CA ASN A 5 30.06 17.93 32.98
C ASN A 5 28.73 17.27 32.59
N PHE A 6 28.63 16.83 31.36
CA PHE A 6 27.44 16.12 30.82
C PHE A 6 27.55 14.64 31.21
N LYS A 7 26.85 14.24 32.28
CA LYS A 7 26.74 12.81 32.63
C LYS A 7 25.73 12.12 31.73
N GLY A 8 26.11 11.02 31.11
CA GLY A 8 25.24 10.22 30.26
C GLY A 8 25.47 10.40 28.77
N GLY A 9 26.47 11.18 28.36
CA GLY A 9 26.81 11.39 26.94
C GLY A 9 27.14 10.09 26.21
N ASP A 10 27.90 9.21 26.84
CA ASP A 10 28.26 7.91 26.26
C ASP A 10 27.06 6.99 26.07
N ALA A 11 26.14 6.95 27.04
CA ALA A 11 24.90 6.18 26.93
C ALA A 11 23.99 6.72 25.82
N LEU A 12 23.89 8.06 25.70
CA LEU A 12 23.15 8.68 24.61
C LEU A 12 23.76 8.37 23.24
N MET A 13 25.08 8.48 23.10
CA MET A 13 25.78 8.16 21.85
C MET A 13 25.63 6.68 21.48
N ALA A 14 25.70 5.77 22.44
CA ALA A 14 25.48 4.34 22.23
C ALA A 14 24.03 4.08 21.74
N ARG A 15 23.04 4.74 22.33
CA ARG A 15 21.64 4.63 21.90
C ARG A 15 21.40 5.21 20.51
N LEU A 16 21.97 6.36 20.21
CA LEU A 16 21.90 6.97 18.88
C LEU A 16 22.54 6.09 17.81
N LYS A 17 23.67 5.47 18.13
CA LYS A 17 24.32 4.53 17.23
C LYS A 17 23.46 3.28 17.00
N GLU A 18 22.90 2.71 18.02
CA GLU A 18 21.97 1.57 17.90
C GLU A 18 20.78 1.90 16.98
N ILE A 19 20.16 3.06 17.16
CA ILE A 19 19.07 3.54 16.31
C ILE A 19 19.55 3.72 14.87
N ALA A 20 20.70 4.35 14.67
CA ALA A 20 21.26 4.58 13.35
C ALA A 20 21.59 3.25 12.63
N ASP A 21 22.13 2.27 13.35
CA ASP A 21 22.45 0.94 12.82
C ASP A 21 21.17 0.20 12.39
N LYS A 22 20.13 0.24 13.22
CA LYS A 22 18.81 -0.37 12.92
C LYS A 22 18.11 0.32 11.74
N ALA A 23 18.00 1.64 11.78
CA ALA A 23 17.34 2.42 10.75
C ALA A 23 18.12 2.50 9.44
N GLY A 24 19.45 2.43 9.53
CA GLY A 24 20.37 2.54 8.38
C GLY A 24 20.37 1.32 7.47
N GLN A 25 19.81 0.19 7.91
CA GLN A 25 19.63 -0.97 7.04
C GLN A 25 18.64 -0.72 5.93
N GLY A 26 17.71 0.24 6.14
CA GLY A 26 16.72 0.61 5.16
C GLY A 26 15.70 -0.50 4.87
N GLY A 27 15.00 -0.34 3.77
CA GLY A 27 14.05 -1.34 3.29
C GLY A 27 13.14 -0.76 2.22
N THR A 28 12.53 -1.65 1.46
CA THR A 28 11.55 -1.31 0.43
C THR A 28 10.23 -2.02 0.73
N LEU A 29 9.16 -1.26 0.76
CA LEU A 29 7.81 -1.79 0.84
C LEU A 29 7.14 -1.66 -0.53
N ARG A 30 6.64 -2.76 -1.06
CA ARG A 30 5.82 -2.80 -2.28
C ARG A 30 4.42 -3.23 -1.92
N VAL A 31 3.43 -2.50 -2.39
CA VAL A 31 2.01 -2.80 -2.15
C VAL A 31 1.27 -2.78 -3.47
N GLY A 32 0.46 -3.79 -3.71
CA GLY A 32 -0.34 -3.87 -4.94
C GLY A 32 -0.72 -5.29 -5.31
N PHE A 33 -0.64 -5.58 -6.59
CA PHE A 33 -0.94 -6.90 -7.14
C PHE A 33 0.37 -7.60 -7.46
N LEU A 34 0.75 -8.56 -6.63
CA LEU A 34 2.02 -9.26 -6.76
C LEU A 34 1.98 -10.23 -7.95
N GLU A 35 3.17 -10.58 -8.43
CA GLU A 35 3.34 -11.37 -9.67
C GLU A 35 2.61 -12.72 -9.66
N ASN A 36 2.49 -13.32 -8.49
CA ASN A 36 1.87 -14.66 -8.36
C ASN A 36 0.34 -14.64 -8.35
N ALA A 37 -0.29 -13.44 -8.22
CA ALA A 37 -1.74 -13.34 -8.16
C ALA A 37 -2.36 -13.52 -9.54
N LYS A 38 -3.20 -14.56 -9.67
CA LYS A 38 -3.89 -14.92 -10.92
C LYS A 38 -5.36 -15.23 -10.68
N TYR A 39 -6.16 -14.96 -11.71
CA TYR A 39 -7.52 -15.49 -11.78
C TYR A 39 -7.51 -17.00 -12.02
N PRO A 40 -8.64 -17.72 -11.79
CA PRO A 40 -8.74 -19.16 -12.03
C PRO A 40 -8.39 -19.60 -13.46
N ASP A 41 -8.60 -18.72 -14.45
CA ASP A 41 -8.25 -18.95 -15.85
C ASP A 41 -6.76 -18.70 -16.18
N GLY A 42 -5.95 -18.33 -15.17
CA GLY A 42 -4.54 -18.04 -15.32
C GLY A 42 -4.21 -16.59 -15.67
N THR A 43 -5.21 -15.73 -15.88
CA THR A 43 -4.99 -14.31 -16.19
C THR A 43 -4.35 -13.60 -14.98
N PRO A 44 -3.22 -12.87 -15.16
CA PRO A 44 -2.61 -12.11 -14.07
C PRO A 44 -3.54 -11.02 -13.54
N VAL A 45 -3.73 -10.98 -12.23
CA VAL A 45 -4.58 -9.94 -11.59
C VAL A 45 -4.03 -8.54 -11.84
N ALA A 46 -2.71 -8.37 -11.84
CA ALA A 46 -2.07 -7.09 -12.13
C ALA A 46 -2.44 -6.54 -13.52
N MET A 47 -2.60 -7.40 -14.52
CA MET A 47 -3.00 -6.98 -15.87
C MET A 47 -4.45 -6.46 -15.89
N VAL A 48 -5.36 -7.15 -15.21
CA VAL A 48 -6.76 -6.71 -15.08
C VAL A 48 -6.85 -5.42 -14.29
N ALA A 49 -6.09 -5.30 -13.20
CA ALA A 49 -6.01 -4.08 -12.41
C ALA A 49 -5.50 -2.89 -13.23
N ALA A 50 -4.46 -3.07 -14.02
CA ALA A 50 -3.94 -2.04 -14.91
C ALA A 50 -4.97 -1.63 -15.98
N SER A 51 -5.68 -2.58 -16.55
CA SER A 51 -6.75 -2.31 -17.52
C SER A 51 -7.90 -1.49 -16.91
N ASN A 52 -8.23 -1.72 -15.65
CA ASN A 52 -9.19 -0.90 -14.93
C ASN A 52 -8.63 0.50 -14.60
N GLU A 53 -7.41 0.57 -14.11
CA GLU A 53 -6.76 1.82 -13.71
C GLU A 53 -6.64 2.80 -14.89
N PHE A 54 -6.16 2.31 -16.03
CA PHE A 54 -5.87 3.14 -17.21
C PHE A 54 -6.96 3.14 -18.27
N GLY A 55 -7.92 2.23 -18.16
CA GLY A 55 -8.93 2.00 -19.18
C GLY A 55 -8.39 1.25 -20.40
N ARG A 56 -9.31 0.90 -21.30
CA ARG A 56 -9.00 0.28 -22.59
C ARG A 56 -9.86 0.92 -23.67
N PRO A 57 -9.34 1.94 -24.38
CA PRO A 57 -10.08 2.66 -25.42
C PRO A 57 -10.54 1.73 -26.56
N ASP A 58 -9.75 0.72 -26.89
CA ASP A 58 -10.05 -0.33 -27.89
C ASP A 58 -11.28 -1.18 -27.54
N HIS A 59 -11.67 -1.22 -26.28
CA HIS A 59 -12.83 -1.92 -25.75
C HIS A 59 -13.90 -0.99 -25.14
N ASN A 60 -13.84 0.31 -25.41
CA ASN A 60 -14.71 1.31 -24.79
C ASN A 60 -14.76 1.24 -23.25
N GLN A 61 -13.66 0.82 -22.64
CA GLN A 61 -13.52 0.75 -21.20
C GLN A 61 -12.88 2.03 -20.66
N PRO A 62 -13.63 2.87 -19.93
CA PRO A 62 -13.07 4.09 -19.36
C PRO A 62 -12.09 3.77 -18.22
N PRO A 63 -11.11 4.65 -17.95
CA PRO A 63 -10.23 4.51 -16.81
C PRO A 63 -11.00 4.64 -15.49
N ARG A 64 -10.60 3.82 -14.54
CA ARG A 64 -11.10 3.81 -13.15
C ARG A 64 -9.90 3.87 -12.22
N PRO A 65 -9.35 5.07 -11.94
CA PRO A 65 -8.06 5.25 -11.28
C PRO A 65 -8.14 5.03 -9.76
N PHE A 66 -8.51 3.84 -9.33
CA PHE A 66 -8.66 3.48 -7.92
C PHE A 66 -7.33 3.51 -7.17
N PHE A 67 -6.23 3.13 -7.83
CA PHE A 67 -4.90 3.08 -7.23
C PHE A 67 -4.31 4.49 -7.06
N ARG A 68 -4.28 5.26 -8.16
CA ARG A 68 -3.78 6.65 -8.12
C ARG A 68 -4.58 7.52 -7.16
N ARG A 69 -5.90 7.38 -7.14
CA ARG A 69 -6.76 8.11 -6.20
C ARG A 69 -6.42 7.78 -4.75
N MET A 70 -6.21 6.51 -4.42
CA MET A 70 -5.79 6.10 -3.07
C MET A 70 -4.45 6.75 -2.71
N ILE A 71 -3.47 6.76 -3.62
CA ILE A 71 -2.17 7.41 -3.40
C ILE A 71 -2.36 8.90 -3.13
N GLU A 72 -3.11 9.61 -3.97
CA GLU A 72 -3.36 11.04 -3.82
C GLU A 72 -3.99 11.39 -2.46
N GLU A 73 -4.93 10.58 -2.01
CA GLU A 73 -5.65 10.80 -0.75
C GLU A 73 -4.80 10.45 0.48
N LYS A 74 -3.95 9.43 0.42
CA LYS A 74 -3.32 8.82 1.59
C LYS A 74 -1.84 9.12 1.75
N GLN A 75 -1.12 9.42 0.67
CA GLN A 75 0.35 9.56 0.70
C GLN A 75 0.86 10.58 1.72
N LYS A 76 0.13 11.67 1.96
CA LYS A 76 0.54 12.72 2.91
C LYS A 76 0.66 12.20 4.35
N GLY A 77 -0.08 11.17 4.70
CA GLY A 77 -0.05 10.57 6.04
C GLY A 77 0.98 9.44 6.21
N TRP A 78 1.51 8.88 5.13
CA TRP A 78 2.34 7.67 5.21
C TRP A 78 3.67 7.90 5.93
N GLY A 79 4.34 9.02 5.67
CA GLY A 79 5.60 9.34 6.33
C GLY A 79 5.46 9.44 7.85
N LYS A 80 4.41 10.11 8.33
CA LYS A 80 4.10 10.22 9.75
C LYS A 80 3.74 8.86 10.35
N SER A 81 2.93 8.06 9.66
CA SER A 81 2.56 6.73 10.12
C SER A 81 3.77 5.81 10.24
N LEU A 82 4.65 5.80 9.25
CA LEU A 82 5.89 5.03 9.29
C LEU A 82 6.82 5.49 10.42
N GLY A 83 6.95 6.79 10.62
CA GLY A 83 7.74 7.35 11.74
C GLY A 83 7.21 6.90 13.10
N ASN A 84 5.89 6.92 13.29
CA ASN A 84 5.26 6.43 14.52
C ASN A 84 5.47 4.94 14.73
N LEU A 85 5.36 4.13 13.66
CA LEU A 85 5.63 2.69 13.70
C LEU A 85 7.10 2.40 14.03
N ALA A 86 8.03 3.14 13.44
CA ALA A 86 9.45 2.98 13.71
C ALA A 86 9.77 3.22 15.19
N VAL A 87 9.21 4.28 15.79
CA VAL A 87 9.37 4.54 17.22
C VAL A 87 8.74 3.44 18.07
N ALA A 88 7.51 3.04 17.75
CA ALA A 88 6.78 2.00 18.49
C ALA A 88 7.45 0.63 18.43
N ASN A 89 8.16 0.34 17.35
CA ASN A 89 8.89 -0.92 17.12
C ASN A 89 10.39 -0.81 17.47
N GLU A 90 10.79 0.21 18.23
CA GLU A 90 12.20 0.43 18.61
C GLU A 90 13.16 0.44 17.41
N TYR A 91 12.71 1.05 16.30
CA TYR A 91 13.43 1.19 15.03
C TYR A 91 13.72 -0.14 14.31
N ASP A 92 12.94 -1.17 14.59
CA ASP A 92 12.87 -2.37 13.75
C ASP A 92 12.14 -2.00 12.45
N ILE A 93 12.93 -1.79 11.40
CA ILE A 93 12.42 -1.30 10.11
C ILE A 93 11.62 -2.37 9.39
N ASP A 94 12.05 -3.62 9.42
CA ASP A 94 11.34 -4.74 8.79
C ASP A 94 9.91 -4.86 9.34
N LYS A 95 9.81 -4.92 10.67
CA LYS A 95 8.51 -4.95 11.35
C LYS A 95 7.66 -3.72 11.07
N SER A 96 8.26 -2.54 11.05
CA SER A 96 7.57 -1.27 10.79
C SER A 96 7.02 -1.20 9.36
N LEU A 97 7.81 -1.65 8.37
CA LEU A 97 7.39 -1.73 6.97
C LEU A 97 6.29 -2.79 6.78
N GLY A 98 6.37 -3.94 7.46
CA GLY A 98 5.33 -4.95 7.43
C GLY A 98 3.99 -4.43 7.93
N GLN A 99 3.98 -3.73 9.06
CA GLN A 99 2.77 -3.10 9.60
C GLN A 99 2.24 -1.97 8.69
N MET A 100 3.14 -1.19 8.10
CA MET A 100 2.79 -0.18 7.12
C MET A 100 2.16 -0.81 5.87
N GLY A 101 2.71 -1.93 5.41
CA GLY A 101 2.20 -2.72 4.30
C GLY A 101 0.77 -3.20 4.51
N GLU A 102 0.45 -3.74 5.69
CA GLU A 102 -0.92 -4.11 6.05
C GLU A 102 -1.87 -2.91 6.01
N GLY A 103 -1.45 -1.76 6.51
CA GLY A 103 -2.24 -0.54 6.47
C GLY A 103 -2.51 -0.06 5.04
N MET A 104 -1.49 -0.03 4.19
CA MET A 104 -1.61 0.39 2.80
C MET A 104 -2.42 -0.61 1.96
N LYS A 105 -2.26 -1.90 2.19
CA LYS A 105 -3.10 -2.96 1.62
C LYS A 105 -4.57 -2.70 1.91
N GLY A 106 -4.92 -2.43 3.17
CA GLY A 106 -6.28 -2.08 3.57
C GLY A 106 -6.80 -0.81 2.90
N GLN A 107 -5.96 0.21 2.72
CA GLN A 107 -6.33 1.44 2.01
C GLN A 107 -6.64 1.18 0.53
N LEU A 108 -5.85 0.35 -0.14
CA LEU A 108 -6.07 -0.02 -1.53
C LEU A 108 -7.34 -0.87 -1.69
N GLN A 109 -7.55 -1.85 -0.83
CA GLN A 109 -8.77 -2.65 -0.80
C GLN A 109 -10.01 -1.77 -0.59
N ALA A 110 -9.95 -0.82 0.33
CA ALA A 110 -11.04 0.12 0.57
C ALA A 110 -11.30 1.03 -0.64
N SER A 111 -10.26 1.46 -1.36
CA SER A 111 -10.39 2.24 -2.58
C SER A 111 -11.11 1.44 -3.68
N ILE A 112 -10.74 0.19 -3.89
CA ILE A 112 -11.40 -0.71 -4.84
C ILE A 112 -12.88 -0.89 -4.48
N GLN A 113 -13.18 -1.12 -3.22
CA GLN A 113 -14.54 -1.34 -2.73
C GLN A 113 -15.45 -0.10 -2.89
N LYS A 114 -14.90 1.08 -2.67
CA LYS A 114 -15.64 2.35 -2.71
C LYS A 114 -15.75 2.94 -4.12
N PHE A 115 -14.98 2.43 -5.07
CA PHE A 115 -14.91 3.03 -6.40
C PHE A 115 -16.21 2.80 -7.18
N ASP A 116 -16.87 3.87 -7.58
CA ASP A 116 -18.17 3.85 -8.25
C ASP A 116 -18.26 4.73 -9.52
N SER A 117 -17.17 5.39 -9.88
CA SER A 117 -17.11 6.31 -11.02
C SER A 117 -16.00 5.92 -12.01
N PRO A 118 -16.25 5.87 -13.32
CA PRO A 118 -17.55 5.99 -13.95
C PRO A 118 -18.46 4.78 -13.67
N PRO A 119 -19.80 4.96 -13.68
CA PRO A 119 -20.73 3.87 -13.43
C PRO A 119 -20.64 2.79 -14.50
N LEU A 120 -21.00 1.56 -14.13
CA LEU A 120 -21.12 0.47 -15.09
C LEU A 120 -22.30 0.70 -16.05
N SER A 121 -22.19 0.16 -17.28
CA SER A 121 -23.32 0.13 -18.18
C SER A 121 -24.47 -0.72 -17.61
N PRO A 122 -25.75 -0.44 -17.94
CA PRO A 122 -26.88 -1.23 -17.49
C PRO A 122 -26.73 -2.75 -17.79
N ASN A 123 -26.20 -3.07 -18.96
CA ASN A 123 -25.94 -4.48 -19.33
C ASN A 123 -24.91 -5.15 -18.45
N THR A 124 -23.85 -4.43 -18.05
CA THR A 124 -22.83 -4.93 -17.15
C THR A 124 -23.39 -5.12 -15.74
N VAL A 125 -24.21 -4.20 -15.25
CA VAL A 125 -24.89 -4.32 -13.96
C VAL A 125 -25.81 -5.55 -13.95
N ALA A 126 -26.57 -5.79 -15.02
CA ALA A 126 -27.43 -6.95 -15.15
C ALA A 126 -26.65 -8.27 -15.12
N ALA A 127 -25.47 -8.34 -15.79
CA ALA A 127 -24.63 -9.52 -15.83
C ALA A 127 -23.93 -9.77 -14.48
N LYS A 128 -23.49 -8.73 -13.78
CA LYS A 128 -22.78 -8.84 -12.48
C LYS A 128 -23.72 -9.00 -11.28
N GLY A 129 -24.97 -8.54 -11.41
CA GLY A 129 -25.94 -8.52 -10.32
C GLY A 129 -25.72 -7.40 -9.26
N PHE A 130 -24.76 -6.49 -9.47
CA PHE A 130 -24.48 -5.33 -8.61
C PHE A 130 -23.79 -4.20 -9.39
N ALA A 131 -23.85 -2.98 -8.85
CA ALA A 131 -23.41 -1.76 -9.54
C ALA A 131 -21.99 -1.29 -9.21
N LYS A 132 -21.18 -2.06 -8.46
CA LYS A 132 -19.80 -1.69 -8.11
C LYS A 132 -18.84 -2.01 -9.25
N PRO A 133 -18.12 -1.02 -9.85
CA PRO A 133 -17.29 -1.24 -11.04
C PRO A 133 -16.13 -2.24 -10.86
N LEU A 134 -15.47 -2.20 -9.72
CA LEU A 134 -14.23 -2.96 -9.49
C LEU A 134 -14.41 -4.21 -8.64
N VAL A 135 -15.62 -4.45 -8.15
CA VAL A 135 -15.93 -5.63 -7.34
C VAL A 135 -16.59 -6.69 -8.23
N ASP A 136 -15.80 -7.61 -8.70
CA ASP A 136 -16.25 -8.80 -9.42
C ASP A 136 -15.70 -10.04 -8.73
N THR A 137 -16.59 -10.84 -8.14
CA THR A 137 -16.24 -12.00 -7.27
C THR A 137 -15.38 -11.67 -6.06
N GLY A 138 -14.93 -10.41 -5.90
CA GLY A 138 -13.99 -9.98 -4.87
C GLY A 138 -12.54 -10.42 -5.11
N HIS A 139 -12.26 -11.11 -6.21
CA HIS A 139 -10.94 -11.69 -6.45
C HIS A 139 -9.84 -10.63 -6.59
N MET A 140 -10.09 -9.57 -7.37
CA MET A 140 -9.11 -8.49 -7.52
C MET A 140 -8.81 -7.81 -6.18
N MET A 141 -9.83 -7.47 -5.40
CA MET A 141 -9.66 -6.87 -4.09
C MET A 141 -8.90 -7.79 -3.11
N ASN A 142 -9.22 -9.07 -3.10
CA ASN A 142 -8.58 -10.04 -2.23
C ASN A 142 -7.15 -10.39 -2.67
N SER A 143 -6.78 -10.06 -3.89
CA SER A 143 -5.43 -10.27 -4.45
C SER A 143 -4.45 -9.13 -4.14
N VAL A 144 -4.93 -8.05 -3.54
CA VAL A 144 -4.04 -6.99 -3.05
C VAL A 144 -3.18 -7.55 -1.93
N ASP A 145 -1.87 -7.37 -2.06
CA ASP A 145 -0.91 -7.82 -1.07
C ASP A 145 0.29 -6.89 -0.99
N TYR A 146 1.22 -7.17 -0.11
CA TYR A 146 2.45 -6.41 0.02
C TYR A 146 3.65 -7.33 0.23
N GLU A 147 4.83 -6.81 -0.08
CA GLU A 147 6.10 -7.45 0.22
C GLU A 147 7.07 -6.43 0.80
N VAL A 148 7.90 -6.88 1.73
CA VAL A 148 8.98 -6.11 2.35
C VAL A 148 10.30 -6.72 1.92
N ASP A 149 11.21 -5.87 1.46
CA ASP A 149 12.56 -6.23 1.04
C ASP A 149 13.54 -5.38 1.84
N THR A 150 14.26 -6.01 2.73
CA THR A 150 15.22 -5.37 3.65
C THR A 150 16.64 -5.88 3.48
#